data_9c38bb1e08adb747e8e15fb563dc3272
#
_entry.id   9c38bb1e08adb747e8e15fb563dc3272
#
_cell.length_a   1.000
_cell.length_b   1.000
_cell.length_c   1.000
_cell.angle_alpha   90.00
_cell.angle_beta   90.00
_cell.angle_gamma   90.00
#
_symmetry.space_group_name_H-M   'P 1'
#
loop_
_entity.id
_entity.type
_entity.pdbx_description
1 polymer ?
#
loop_
_entity_poly.entity_id
_entity_poly.type
_entity_poly.pdbx_seq_one_letter_code
_entity_poly.pdbx_strand_id
1 'polypeptide(L)'
;MVIRFISSITALAVLRLGTGFVTAEADDKPQAQILQVYKSATCGCCNDWISHMRANAFTLNGSDLANLTEFKLRHGIELRYQSCHTAVTPQGFVFEGHIPARFVNQFLAEPPSEAIGLAVPGMPVGSPGMEVGDKFMPYQVLLLKRDGNHEIYADIRRPEQQY
;
A
#
# COMPACT_ATOMS: atom_id res chain seq x y z
N MET A 1 26.77 -48.40 74.54
CA MET A 1 26.08 -49.03 73.47
C MET A 1 25.68 -47.90 72.51
N VAL A 2 26.48 -47.69 71.42
CA VAL A 2 26.37 -46.53 70.53
C VAL A 2 25.86 -47.05 69.20
N ILE A 3 24.64 -46.64 68.83
CA ILE A 3 23.99 -46.98 67.56
C ILE A 3 24.36 -45.91 66.57
N ARG A 4 25.08 -46.24 65.50
CA ARG A 4 25.39 -45.40 64.38
C ARG A 4 24.25 -45.52 63.34
N PHE A 5 23.53 -44.42 63.10
CA PHE A 5 22.64 -44.28 61.95
C PHE A 5 23.41 -43.84 60.68
N ILE A 6 23.39 -44.72 59.70
CA ILE A 6 23.94 -44.41 58.34
C ILE A 6 22.83 -43.81 57.55
N SER A 7 22.97 -42.51 57.21
CA SER A 7 22.03 -41.80 56.38
C SER A 7 22.42 -41.93 54.89
N SER A 8 21.67 -42.69 54.14
CA SER A 8 21.85 -42.78 52.66
C SER A 8 21.23 -41.58 51.95
N ILE A 9 22.10 -40.80 51.36
CA ILE A 9 21.64 -39.64 50.48
C ILE A 9 21.43 -40.17 49.06
N THR A 10 20.20 -40.29 48.67
CA THR A 10 19.82 -40.62 47.28
C THR A 10 19.86 -39.35 46.45
N ALA A 11 20.81 -39.21 45.55
CA ALA A 11 20.93 -38.11 44.61
C ALA A 11 19.89 -38.28 43.48
N LEU A 12 18.90 -37.41 43.43
CA LEU A 12 17.92 -37.37 42.37
C LEU A 12 18.50 -36.52 41.21
N ALA A 13 18.89 -37.18 40.13
CA ALA A 13 19.32 -36.50 38.90
C ALA A 13 18.09 -35.92 38.16
N VAL A 14 17.91 -34.62 38.20
CA VAL A 14 16.89 -33.91 37.44
C VAL A 14 17.40 -33.71 36.01
N LEU A 15 16.90 -34.53 35.10
CA LEU A 15 17.12 -34.36 33.65
C LEU A 15 16.31 -33.15 33.15
N ARG A 16 16.96 -32.02 32.93
CA ARG A 16 16.35 -30.83 32.30
C ARG A 16 16.26 -31.07 30.79
N LEU A 17 15.05 -31.41 30.29
CA LEU A 17 14.74 -31.28 28.87
C LEU A 17 14.68 -29.80 28.53
N GLY A 18 15.71 -29.28 27.87
CA GLY A 18 15.71 -27.95 27.27
C GLY A 18 14.79 -27.94 26.05
N THR A 19 13.57 -27.43 26.20
CA THR A 19 12.75 -27.06 25.07
C THR A 19 13.34 -25.81 24.42
N GLY A 20 14.16 -26.00 23.37
CA GLY A 20 14.63 -24.91 22.52
C GLY A 20 13.43 -24.32 21.79
N PHE A 21 13.00 -23.13 22.21
CA PHE A 21 12.13 -22.30 21.38
C PHE A 21 12.95 -21.84 20.18
N VAL A 22 12.71 -22.42 19.01
CA VAL A 22 13.14 -21.88 17.73
C VAL A 22 12.23 -20.69 17.47
N THR A 23 12.71 -19.49 17.78
CA THR A 23 12.09 -18.26 17.27
C THR A 23 12.34 -18.24 15.78
N ALA A 24 11.30 -18.50 14.99
CA ALA A 24 11.32 -18.19 13.56
C ALA A 24 11.49 -16.67 13.44
N GLU A 25 12.67 -16.19 13.09
CA GLU A 25 12.87 -14.84 12.59
C GLU A 25 12.02 -14.73 11.32
N ALA A 26 10.94 -13.95 11.38
CA ALA A 26 10.18 -13.56 10.23
C ALA A 26 11.16 -12.80 9.32
N ASP A 27 11.36 -13.28 8.10
CA ASP A 27 12.16 -12.64 7.06
C ASP A 27 11.44 -11.33 6.71
N ASP A 28 11.83 -10.22 7.36
CA ASP A 28 11.29 -8.87 7.17
C ASP A 28 11.81 -8.25 5.86
N LYS A 29 11.72 -9.03 4.80
CA LYS A 29 11.96 -8.55 3.44
C LYS A 29 10.75 -7.77 3.02
N PRO A 30 10.88 -6.47 2.62
CA PRO A 30 9.74 -5.69 2.14
C PRO A 30 9.01 -6.48 1.06
N GLN A 31 7.82 -6.97 1.36
CA GLN A 31 7.03 -7.70 0.39
C GLN A 31 6.63 -6.72 -0.71
N ALA A 32 7.08 -6.98 -1.94
CA ALA A 32 6.76 -6.13 -3.08
C ALA A 32 5.24 -5.92 -3.15
N GLN A 33 4.80 -4.68 -3.04
CA GLN A 33 3.37 -4.36 -3.05
C GLN A 33 2.84 -4.50 -4.47
N ILE A 34 1.91 -5.44 -4.67
CA ILE A 34 1.36 -5.76 -5.99
C ILE A 34 0.10 -4.93 -6.22
N LEU A 35 0.06 -4.22 -7.35
CA LEU A 35 -1.10 -3.46 -7.80
C LEU A 35 -1.57 -3.95 -9.17
N GLN A 36 -2.87 -4.21 -9.31
CA GLN A 36 -3.51 -4.44 -10.60
C GLN A 36 -4.03 -3.10 -11.13
N VAL A 37 -3.51 -2.63 -12.27
CA VAL A 37 -3.84 -1.33 -12.87
C VAL A 37 -4.80 -1.52 -14.03
N TYR A 38 -5.93 -0.82 -13.97
CA TYR A 38 -6.96 -0.79 -15.00
C TYR A 38 -6.97 0.57 -15.70
N LYS A 39 -6.80 0.57 -17.01
CA LYS A 39 -6.68 1.79 -17.82
C LYS A 39 -7.26 1.60 -19.21
N SER A 40 -7.38 2.68 -19.99
CA SER A 40 -7.62 2.61 -21.43
C SER A 40 -6.35 2.15 -22.17
N ALA A 41 -6.49 1.38 -23.24
CA ALA A 41 -5.39 0.93 -24.10
C ALA A 41 -4.56 2.12 -24.65
N THR A 42 -5.18 3.26 -24.88
CA THR A 42 -4.57 4.47 -25.47
C THR A 42 -4.01 5.46 -24.44
N CYS A 43 -4.07 5.13 -23.14
CA CYS A 43 -3.63 6.03 -22.09
C CYS A 43 -2.10 6.02 -21.93
N GLY A 44 -1.41 6.98 -22.58
CA GLY A 44 0.07 7.14 -22.47
C GLY A 44 0.52 7.50 -21.06
N CYS A 45 -0.06 8.55 -20.48
CA CYS A 45 0.28 9.03 -19.14
C CYS A 45 0.05 7.97 -18.04
N CYS A 46 -0.87 7.03 -18.25
CA CYS A 46 -1.05 5.90 -17.34
C CYS A 46 0.18 4.97 -17.33
N ASN A 47 0.83 4.78 -18.49
CA ASN A 47 2.06 3.98 -18.58
C ASN A 47 3.24 4.71 -17.88
N ASP A 48 3.28 6.03 -17.96
CA ASP A 48 4.29 6.85 -17.29
C ASP A 48 4.10 6.78 -15.77
N TRP A 49 2.85 6.84 -15.27
CA TRP A 49 2.53 6.61 -13.86
C TRP A 49 2.93 5.18 -13.40
N ILE A 50 2.66 4.15 -14.21
CA ILE A 50 3.10 2.77 -13.93
C ILE A 50 4.63 2.71 -13.80
N SER A 51 5.35 3.43 -14.67
CA SER A 51 6.81 3.51 -14.61
C SER A 51 7.31 4.20 -13.35
N HIS A 52 6.67 5.30 -12.93
CA HIS A 52 6.90 5.98 -11.66
C HIS A 52 6.72 5.04 -10.47
N MET A 53 5.64 4.28 -10.42
CA MET A 53 5.36 3.33 -9.34
C MET A 53 6.40 2.19 -9.29
N ARG A 54 6.79 1.66 -10.46
CA ARG A 54 7.85 0.63 -10.54
C ARG A 54 9.20 1.13 -10.04
N ALA A 55 9.55 2.38 -10.33
CA ALA A 55 10.76 3.02 -9.82
C ALA A 55 10.75 3.18 -8.29
N ASN A 56 9.56 3.12 -7.66
CA ASN A 56 9.34 3.17 -6.22
C ASN A 56 9.00 1.79 -5.60
N ALA A 57 9.55 0.71 -6.18
CA ALA A 57 9.49 -0.68 -5.68
C ALA A 57 8.09 -1.34 -5.67
N PHE A 58 7.12 -0.81 -6.44
CA PHE A 58 5.84 -1.49 -6.65
C PHE A 58 5.94 -2.51 -7.80
N THR A 59 5.22 -3.62 -7.68
CA THR A 59 4.97 -4.56 -8.76
C THR A 59 3.60 -4.26 -9.36
N LEU A 60 3.54 -3.93 -10.66
CA LEU A 60 2.28 -3.57 -11.32
C LEU A 60 1.98 -4.48 -12.51
N ASN A 61 0.73 -4.95 -12.56
CA ASN A 61 0.14 -5.65 -13.70
C ASN A 61 -0.90 -4.73 -14.35
N GLY A 62 -0.75 -4.40 -15.63
CA GLY A 62 -1.68 -3.56 -16.37
C GLY A 62 -2.73 -4.38 -17.11
N SER A 63 -3.98 -3.92 -17.09
CA SER A 63 -5.09 -4.44 -17.88
C SER A 63 -5.85 -3.31 -18.56
N ASP A 64 -6.12 -3.46 -19.86
CA ASP A 64 -6.92 -2.49 -20.60
C ASP A 64 -8.40 -2.81 -20.46
N LEU A 65 -9.21 -1.80 -20.13
CA LEU A 65 -10.67 -1.91 -20.03
C LEU A 65 -11.37 -0.94 -20.96
N ALA A 66 -12.41 -1.43 -21.62
CA ALA A 66 -13.26 -0.59 -22.48
C ALA A 66 -14.22 0.30 -21.66
N ASN A 67 -14.70 -0.14 -20.51
CA ASN A 67 -15.63 0.59 -19.64
C ASN A 67 -15.04 0.82 -18.24
N LEU A 68 -14.11 1.78 -18.17
CA LEU A 68 -13.46 2.16 -16.90
C LEU A 68 -14.45 2.82 -15.93
N THR A 69 -15.38 3.63 -16.40
CA THR A 69 -16.33 4.33 -15.53
C THR A 69 -17.17 3.35 -14.70
N GLU A 70 -17.72 2.34 -15.34
CA GLU A 70 -18.49 1.30 -14.64
C GLU A 70 -17.62 0.53 -13.64
N PHE A 71 -16.39 0.18 -14.03
CA PHE A 71 -15.43 -0.47 -13.14
C PHE A 71 -15.18 0.38 -11.88
N LYS A 72 -14.93 1.67 -12.04
CA LYS A 72 -14.65 2.61 -10.94
C LYS A 72 -15.86 2.75 -10.00
N LEU A 73 -17.05 2.90 -10.55
CA LEU A 73 -18.28 2.97 -9.74
C LEU A 73 -18.49 1.72 -8.89
N ARG A 74 -18.24 0.52 -9.44
CA ARG A 74 -18.30 -0.74 -8.67
C ARG A 74 -17.28 -0.83 -7.53
N HIS A 75 -16.19 -0.07 -7.63
CA HIS A 75 -15.16 0.04 -6.58
C HIS A 75 -15.38 1.22 -5.63
N GLY A 76 -16.56 1.87 -5.67
CA GLY A 76 -16.89 2.99 -4.79
C GLY A 76 -16.26 4.34 -5.20
N ILE A 77 -15.69 4.43 -6.42
CA ILE A 77 -15.08 5.67 -6.91
C ILE A 77 -16.13 6.45 -7.69
N GLU A 78 -16.75 7.42 -7.03
CA GLU A 78 -17.77 8.28 -7.64
C GLU A 78 -17.18 9.14 -8.79
N LEU A 79 -18.04 9.59 -9.72
CA LEU A 79 -17.62 10.35 -10.90
C LEU A 79 -16.73 11.56 -10.58
N ARG A 80 -17.03 12.28 -9.48
CA ARG A 80 -16.27 13.46 -9.04
C ARG A 80 -14.82 13.16 -8.63
N TYR A 81 -14.49 11.89 -8.33
CA TYR A 81 -13.16 11.47 -7.93
C TYR A 81 -12.37 10.81 -9.06
N GLN A 82 -13.00 10.57 -10.22
CA GLN A 82 -12.38 9.79 -11.29
C GLN A 82 -11.28 10.54 -12.04
N SER A 83 -10.29 9.78 -12.46
CA SER A 83 -9.17 10.16 -13.31
C SER A 83 -9.04 9.17 -14.49
N CYS A 84 -7.83 8.96 -15.04
CA CYS A 84 -7.63 8.15 -16.25
C CYS A 84 -7.38 6.66 -15.99
N HIS A 85 -6.99 6.27 -14.77
CA HIS A 85 -6.74 4.86 -14.39
C HIS A 85 -7.05 4.61 -12.93
N THR A 86 -7.20 3.32 -12.58
CA THR A 86 -7.39 2.86 -11.20
C THR A 86 -6.44 1.71 -10.93
N ALA A 87 -5.67 1.76 -9.86
CA ALA A 87 -4.95 0.61 -9.34
C ALA A 87 -5.70 -0.01 -8.16
N VAL A 88 -5.65 -1.35 -8.05
CA VAL A 88 -6.33 -2.09 -6.99
C VAL A 88 -5.35 -3.06 -6.35
N THR A 89 -5.32 -3.11 -5.01
CA THR A 89 -4.54 -4.09 -4.25
C THR A 89 -5.29 -5.42 -4.12
N PRO A 90 -4.59 -6.52 -3.76
CA PRO A 90 -5.25 -7.79 -3.43
C PRO A 90 -6.26 -7.68 -2.28
N GLN A 91 -6.08 -6.72 -1.37
CA GLN A 91 -6.98 -6.43 -0.24
C GLN A 91 -8.21 -5.59 -0.63
N GLY A 92 -8.27 -5.09 -1.90
CA GLY A 92 -9.38 -4.30 -2.43
C GLY A 92 -9.25 -2.79 -2.23
N PHE A 93 -8.12 -2.27 -1.74
CA PHE A 93 -7.88 -0.82 -1.73
C PHE A 93 -7.69 -0.28 -3.14
N VAL A 94 -8.23 0.90 -3.39
CA VAL A 94 -8.18 1.56 -4.69
C VAL A 94 -7.27 2.80 -4.69
N PHE A 95 -6.55 2.98 -5.78
CA PHE A 95 -5.72 4.17 -6.01
C PHE A 95 -6.09 4.73 -7.38
N GLU A 96 -6.79 5.87 -7.36
CA GLU A 96 -7.38 6.49 -8.54
C GLU A 96 -6.53 7.64 -9.03
N GLY A 97 -6.05 7.56 -10.27
CA GLY A 97 -5.29 8.63 -10.95
C GLY A 97 -3.82 8.73 -10.51
N HIS A 98 -3.24 9.89 -10.74
CA HIS A 98 -1.79 10.14 -10.69
C HIS A 98 -1.27 10.40 -9.27
N ILE A 99 -1.51 9.46 -8.35
CA ILE A 99 -1.07 9.55 -6.95
C ILE A 99 0.44 9.32 -6.87
N PRO A 100 1.23 10.19 -6.20
CA PRO A 100 2.65 9.93 -5.95
C PRO A 100 2.86 8.67 -5.12
N ALA A 101 3.86 7.86 -5.49
CA ALA A 101 4.16 6.57 -4.86
C ALA A 101 4.33 6.65 -3.34
N ARG A 102 4.91 7.74 -2.82
CA ARG A 102 5.09 7.95 -1.38
C ARG A 102 3.78 7.89 -0.59
N PHE A 103 2.69 8.45 -1.16
CA PHE A 103 1.38 8.45 -0.47
C PHE A 103 0.69 7.09 -0.55
N VAL A 104 0.90 6.35 -1.64
CA VAL A 104 0.45 4.95 -1.73
C VAL A 104 1.17 4.10 -0.68
N ASN A 105 2.50 4.24 -0.55
CA ASN A 105 3.28 3.57 0.49
C ASN A 105 2.82 3.94 1.90
N GLN A 106 2.64 5.24 2.17
CA GLN A 106 2.16 5.72 3.47
C GLN A 106 0.78 5.16 3.82
N PHE A 107 -0.16 5.16 2.87
CA PHE A 107 -1.49 4.58 3.05
C PHE A 107 -1.43 3.08 3.35
N LEU A 108 -0.63 2.33 2.58
CA LEU A 108 -0.54 0.87 2.73
C LEU A 108 0.19 0.44 4.01
N ALA A 109 1.05 1.28 4.58
CA ALA A 109 1.68 1.02 5.87
C ALA A 109 0.67 1.04 7.03
N GLU A 110 -0.32 1.95 6.98
CA GLU A 110 -1.34 2.09 8.03
C GLU A 110 -2.68 2.56 7.40
N PRO A 111 -3.44 1.65 6.77
CA PRO A 111 -4.70 2.02 6.11
C PRO A 111 -5.75 2.47 7.15
N PRO A 112 -6.34 3.67 7.02
CA PRO A 112 -7.43 4.08 7.91
C PRO A 112 -8.65 3.14 7.77
N SER A 113 -9.30 2.81 8.89
CA SER A 113 -10.38 1.80 8.95
C SER A 113 -11.57 2.10 8.03
N GLU A 114 -11.89 3.41 7.87
CA GLU A 114 -13.00 3.89 7.05
C GLU A 114 -12.65 4.03 5.57
N ALA A 115 -11.36 3.89 5.20
CA ALA A 115 -10.89 4.16 3.85
C ALA A 115 -11.19 3.01 2.89
N ILE A 116 -11.48 3.37 1.63
CA ILE A 116 -11.42 2.45 0.49
C ILE A 116 -10.15 2.67 -0.34
N GLY A 117 -9.45 3.79 -0.19
CA GLY A 117 -8.24 4.11 -0.90
C GLY A 117 -7.97 5.61 -1.04
N LEU A 118 -7.18 5.97 -2.05
CA LEU A 118 -6.80 7.35 -2.35
C LEU A 118 -7.23 7.74 -3.76
N ALA A 119 -7.41 9.06 -4.01
CA ALA A 119 -7.67 9.60 -5.35
C ALA A 119 -6.92 10.91 -5.59
N VAL A 120 -6.45 11.09 -6.83
CA VAL A 120 -6.12 12.39 -7.44
C VAL A 120 -7.10 12.59 -8.59
N PRO A 121 -8.20 13.34 -8.37
CA PRO A 121 -9.22 13.57 -9.41
C PRO A 121 -8.65 14.32 -10.61
N GLY A 122 -9.12 13.96 -11.79
CA GLY A 122 -8.65 14.58 -13.03
C GLY A 122 -7.21 14.17 -13.37
N MET A 123 -6.47 15.05 -14.01
CA MET A 123 -5.10 14.83 -14.49
C MET A 123 -4.27 16.10 -14.29
N PRO A 124 -3.90 16.46 -13.04
CA PRO A 124 -3.16 17.70 -12.78
C PRO A 124 -1.77 17.65 -13.41
N VAL A 125 -1.46 18.71 -14.17
CA VAL A 125 -0.15 18.84 -14.84
C VAL A 125 0.97 18.88 -13.79
N GLY A 126 2.02 18.07 -14.01
CA GLY A 126 3.16 17.94 -13.11
C GLY A 126 2.97 16.90 -12.02
N SER A 127 1.79 16.21 -11.92
CA SER A 127 1.68 14.99 -11.11
C SER A 127 2.45 13.83 -11.78
N PRO A 128 2.83 12.77 -11.04
CA PRO A 128 3.63 11.67 -11.59
C PRO A 128 3.00 11.03 -12.84
N GLY A 129 3.74 11.02 -13.96
CA GLY A 129 3.27 10.60 -15.28
C GLY A 129 2.50 11.67 -16.06
N MET A 130 2.37 12.90 -15.51
CA MET A 130 1.74 14.05 -16.15
C MET A 130 2.69 15.25 -16.22
N GLU A 131 4.00 15.00 -16.19
CA GLU A 131 5.05 16.02 -16.26
C GLU A 131 5.09 16.65 -17.65
N VAL A 132 5.08 17.99 -17.73
CA VAL A 132 5.19 18.77 -18.95
C VAL A 132 6.21 19.90 -18.73
N GLY A 133 7.48 19.62 -18.95
CA GLY A 133 8.57 20.55 -18.61
C GLY A 133 8.49 20.94 -17.13
N ASP A 134 8.67 22.23 -16.84
CA ASP A 134 8.63 22.76 -15.46
C ASP A 134 7.22 23.17 -15.00
N LYS A 135 6.18 22.79 -15.75
CA LYS A 135 4.80 23.16 -15.41
C LYS A 135 4.29 22.31 -14.25
N PHE A 136 3.69 22.96 -13.27
CA PHE A 136 3.09 22.31 -12.13
C PHE A 136 1.76 22.98 -11.76
N MET A 137 0.75 22.16 -11.54
CA MET A 137 -0.56 22.57 -11.02
C MET A 137 -0.72 22.00 -9.62
N PRO A 138 -0.94 22.81 -8.58
CA PRO A 138 -1.25 22.32 -7.25
C PRO A 138 -2.47 21.42 -7.25
N TYR A 139 -2.44 20.34 -6.47
CA TYR A 139 -3.52 19.37 -6.38
C TYR A 139 -3.58 18.72 -5.01
N GLN A 140 -4.67 18.02 -4.75
CA GLN A 140 -4.87 17.28 -3.51
C GLN A 140 -4.91 15.77 -3.77
N VAL A 141 -4.33 15.02 -2.84
CA VAL A 141 -4.59 13.60 -2.69
C VAL A 141 -5.75 13.46 -1.71
N LEU A 142 -6.81 12.81 -2.13
CA LEU A 142 -8.01 12.60 -1.32
C LEU A 142 -8.01 11.20 -0.72
N LEU A 143 -8.40 11.07 0.54
CA LEU A 143 -8.76 9.81 1.18
C LEU A 143 -10.22 9.52 0.87
N LEU A 144 -10.51 8.47 0.11
CA LEU A 144 -11.87 8.03 -0.18
C LEU A 144 -12.39 7.14 0.94
N LYS A 145 -13.62 7.39 1.39
CA LYS A 145 -14.28 6.67 2.49
C LYS A 145 -15.42 5.77 2.01
N ARG A 146 -15.73 4.76 2.82
CA ARG A 146 -16.82 3.79 2.53
C ARG A 146 -18.20 4.42 2.44
N ASP A 147 -18.41 5.56 3.09
CA ASP A 147 -19.67 6.31 3.08
C ASP A 147 -19.85 7.24 1.86
N GLY A 148 -18.89 7.19 0.90
CA GLY A 148 -18.86 8.02 -0.30
C GLY A 148 -18.28 9.41 -0.06
N ASN A 149 -17.92 9.78 1.16
CA ASN A 149 -17.25 11.03 1.48
C ASN A 149 -15.74 10.93 1.23
N HIS A 150 -15.05 12.05 1.39
CA HIS A 150 -13.60 12.13 1.32
C HIS A 150 -13.03 13.07 2.38
N GLU A 151 -11.74 12.92 2.64
CA GLU A 151 -10.90 13.86 3.38
C GLU A 151 -9.67 14.23 2.56
N ILE A 152 -9.04 15.37 2.83
CA ILE A 152 -7.74 15.72 2.24
C ILE A 152 -6.68 14.89 2.93
N TYR A 153 -6.04 13.97 2.19
CA TYR A 153 -4.93 13.16 2.67
C TYR A 153 -3.60 13.90 2.58
N ALA A 154 -3.40 14.62 1.46
CA ALA A 154 -2.25 15.50 1.27
C ALA A 154 -2.62 16.69 0.35
N ASP A 155 -2.02 17.85 0.60
CA ASP A 155 -2.16 19.06 -0.22
C ASP A 155 -0.80 19.37 -0.88
N ILE A 156 -0.72 19.13 -2.18
CA ILE A 156 0.51 19.21 -2.97
C ILE A 156 0.54 20.54 -3.69
N ARG A 157 1.37 21.45 -3.20
CA ARG A 157 1.50 22.83 -3.70
C ARG A 157 2.76 23.07 -4.51
N ARG A 158 3.74 22.16 -4.43
CA ARG A 158 5.03 22.24 -5.11
C ARG A 158 5.50 20.86 -5.52
N PRO A 159 6.27 20.74 -6.64
CA PRO A 159 6.73 19.45 -7.17
C PRO A 159 7.48 18.58 -6.14
N GLU A 160 8.30 19.19 -5.28
CA GLU A 160 9.15 18.47 -4.32
C GLU A 160 8.32 17.70 -3.25
N GLN A 161 7.06 18.06 -3.07
CA GLN A 161 6.17 17.39 -2.11
C GLN A 161 5.67 16.02 -2.59
N GLN A 162 5.94 15.67 -3.84
CA GLN A 162 5.53 14.40 -4.46
C GLN A 162 6.51 13.25 -4.17
N TYR A 163 7.77 13.57 -3.79
CA TYR A 163 8.88 12.62 -3.65
C TYR A 163 9.42 12.53 -2.22
#